data_1a212e102c98139cb0929721aebdf3f4
#
_entry.id   1a212e102c98139cb0929721aebdf3f4
#
_cell.length_a   1.000
_cell.length_b   1.000
_cell.length_c   1.000
_cell.angle_alpha   90.00
_cell.angle_beta   90.00
_cell.angle_gamma   90.00
#
_symmetry.space_group_name_H-M   'P 1'
#
loop_
_entity.id
_entity.type
_entity.pdbx_description
1 polymer ?
#
loop_
_entity_poly.entity_id
_entity_poly.type
_entity_poly.pdbx_seq_one_letter_code
_entity_poly.pdbx_strand_id
1 'polypeptide(L)'
;FNEMAAAMETRITRDARFSSDVSHELRSPLMTLRASIDVMQHRREELSERTRQALDLLNDEVIRFENLVQDLLDLSRSDSGPIQNDLVNIEELVRATLASSENTTSLEVSPNAEGALVMGDKRRLAQVLDNLLRNAEKYGDGPSRITVSSAGTNIEIAVEDSGPGVAPSERELIFERFTRGAAARKRGAGDGAGLGLALVDEHARRHGGTARVEGKPDGESGARFVVTLPKAGRR
;
A
#
# COMPACT_ATOMS: atom_id res chain seq x y z
N PHE A 1 13.56 12.94 32.67
CA PHE A 1 12.42 12.48 31.87
C PHE A 1 11.92 13.58 30.92
N ASN A 2 11.71 14.82 31.37
CA ASN A 2 11.20 15.91 30.53
C ASN A 2 12.17 16.35 29.43
N GLU A 3 13.47 16.36 29.66
CA GLU A 3 14.46 16.75 28.64
C GLU A 3 14.56 15.70 27.52
N MET A 4 14.43 14.41 27.85
CA MET A 4 14.47 13.32 26.86
C MET A 4 13.18 13.31 26.02
N ALA A 5 12.03 13.61 26.63
CA ALA A 5 10.76 13.76 25.93
C ALA A 5 10.81 14.98 24.97
N ALA A 6 11.30 16.13 25.42
CA ALA A 6 11.46 17.32 24.59
C ALA A 6 12.46 17.15 23.43
N ALA A 7 13.57 16.43 23.67
CA ALA A 7 14.53 16.09 22.64
C ALA A 7 13.93 15.13 21.58
N MET A 8 13.10 14.19 22.02
CA MET A 8 12.41 13.25 21.13
C MET A 8 11.33 13.95 20.31
N GLU A 9 10.53 14.84 20.90
CA GLU A 9 9.57 15.69 20.18
C GLU A 9 10.24 16.60 19.14
N THR A 10 11.38 17.19 19.49
CA THR A 10 12.15 18.06 18.58
C THR A 10 12.68 17.25 17.39
N ARG A 11 13.15 16.03 17.62
CA ARG A 11 13.62 15.12 16.57
C ARG A 11 12.48 14.70 15.64
N ILE A 12 11.35 14.27 16.19
CA ILE A 12 10.15 13.88 15.42
C ILE A 12 9.66 15.05 14.56
N THR A 13 9.58 16.27 15.15
CA THR A 13 9.14 17.46 14.41
C THR A 13 10.12 17.86 13.30
N ARG A 14 11.42 17.67 13.52
CA ARG A 14 12.45 17.97 12.52
C ARG A 14 12.40 16.96 11.37
N ASP A 15 12.24 15.68 11.66
CA ASP A 15 12.15 14.63 10.66
C ASP A 15 10.87 14.77 9.82
N ALA A 16 9.75 15.17 10.44
CA ALA A 16 8.50 15.47 9.74
C ALA A 16 8.61 16.68 8.80
N ARG A 17 9.24 17.76 9.24
CA ARG A 17 9.48 18.94 8.39
C ARG A 17 10.40 18.62 7.23
N PHE A 18 11.52 17.94 7.51
CA PHE A 18 12.44 17.48 6.46
C PHE A 18 11.72 16.67 5.39
N SER A 19 10.87 15.73 5.78
CA SER A 19 10.09 14.91 4.84
C SER A 19 9.09 15.73 4.05
N SER A 20 8.45 16.72 4.67
CA SER A 20 7.55 17.65 3.98
C SER A 20 8.29 18.49 2.94
N ASP A 21 9.42 19.05 3.31
CA ASP A 21 10.23 19.91 2.44
C ASP A 21 10.80 19.10 1.26
N VAL A 22 11.35 17.92 1.53
CA VAL A 22 11.81 16.99 0.48
C VAL A 22 10.66 16.58 -0.45
N SER A 23 9.44 16.39 0.09
CA SER A 23 8.26 16.09 -0.73
C SER A 23 7.97 17.18 -1.76
N HIS A 24 8.00 18.43 -1.32
CA HIS A 24 7.72 19.57 -2.20
C HIS A 24 8.83 19.76 -3.23
N GLU A 25 10.09 19.62 -2.81
CA GLU A 25 11.25 19.78 -3.69
C GLU A 25 11.37 18.65 -4.73
N LEU A 26 10.92 17.42 -4.42
CA LEU A 26 10.91 16.32 -5.38
C LEU A 26 9.69 16.35 -6.32
N ARG A 27 8.54 16.84 -5.84
CA ARG A 27 7.33 16.86 -6.66
C ARG A 27 7.46 17.78 -7.89
N SER A 28 8.09 18.94 -7.74
CA SER A 28 8.24 19.92 -8.81
C SER A 28 9.03 19.37 -10.01
N PRO A 29 10.26 18.81 -9.85
CA PRO A 29 10.99 18.23 -10.98
C PRO A 29 10.28 17.00 -11.58
N LEU A 30 9.59 16.19 -10.76
CA LEU A 30 8.80 15.06 -11.26
C LEU A 30 7.65 15.50 -12.14
N MET A 31 6.89 16.53 -11.74
CA MET A 31 5.83 17.10 -12.59
C MET A 31 6.38 17.62 -13.90
N THR A 32 7.57 18.22 -13.91
CA THR A 32 8.21 18.70 -15.15
C THR A 32 8.61 17.53 -16.06
N LEU A 33 9.19 16.47 -15.50
CA LEU A 33 9.50 15.25 -16.25
C LEU A 33 8.25 14.62 -16.84
N ARG A 34 7.19 14.50 -16.03
CA ARG A 34 5.88 13.97 -16.47
C ARG A 34 5.31 14.78 -17.63
N ALA A 35 5.24 16.10 -17.48
CA ALA A 35 4.75 16.99 -18.55
C ALA A 35 5.58 16.85 -19.83
N SER A 36 6.90 16.67 -19.72
CA SER A 36 7.77 16.46 -20.89
C SER A 36 7.47 15.14 -21.59
N ILE A 37 7.25 14.07 -20.84
CA ILE A 37 6.85 12.75 -21.37
C ILE A 37 5.48 12.86 -22.03
N ASP A 38 4.50 13.52 -21.42
CA ASP A 38 3.16 13.68 -21.97
C ASP A 38 3.20 14.42 -23.31
N VAL A 39 4.02 15.46 -23.46
CA VAL A 39 4.23 16.15 -24.74
C VAL A 39 4.80 15.22 -25.81
N MET A 40 5.77 14.36 -25.43
CA MET A 40 6.35 13.37 -26.37
C MET A 40 5.35 12.27 -26.73
N GLN A 41 4.52 11.82 -25.79
CA GLN A 41 3.44 10.85 -26.02
C GLN A 41 2.39 11.39 -27.01
N HIS A 42 2.02 12.66 -26.94
CA HIS A 42 1.09 13.28 -27.89
C HIS A 42 1.61 13.28 -29.34
N ARG A 43 2.93 13.21 -29.52
CA ARG A 43 3.57 13.12 -30.85
C ARG A 43 4.13 11.72 -31.14
N ARG A 44 3.64 10.70 -30.44
CA ARG A 44 4.15 9.32 -30.53
C ARG A 44 4.18 8.79 -31.96
N GLU A 45 3.19 9.14 -32.79
CA GLU A 45 3.09 8.67 -34.17
C GLU A 45 4.18 9.24 -35.09
N GLU A 46 4.75 10.41 -34.74
CA GLU A 46 5.85 11.05 -35.50
C GLU A 46 7.21 10.44 -35.13
N LEU A 47 7.29 9.63 -34.09
CA LEU A 47 8.54 9.07 -33.58
C LEU A 47 8.91 7.76 -34.29
N SER A 48 10.21 7.50 -34.44
CA SER A 48 10.72 6.21 -34.89
C SER A 48 10.36 5.12 -33.88
N GLU A 49 10.25 3.86 -34.32
CA GLU A 49 9.95 2.72 -33.45
C GLU A 49 10.91 2.61 -32.25
N ARG A 50 12.20 2.83 -32.50
CA ARG A 50 13.23 2.82 -31.44
C ARG A 50 13.02 3.94 -30.42
N THR A 51 12.56 5.12 -30.88
CA THR A 51 12.29 6.26 -30.01
C THR A 51 11.02 6.03 -29.19
N ARG A 52 9.99 5.39 -29.78
CA ARG A 52 8.78 4.99 -29.03
C ARG A 52 9.08 4.03 -27.91
N GLN A 53 9.87 2.99 -28.17
CA GLN A 53 10.29 2.04 -27.14
C GLN A 53 11.08 2.73 -26.02
N ALA A 54 11.98 3.65 -26.35
CA ALA A 54 12.72 4.43 -25.36
C ALA A 54 11.79 5.35 -24.54
N LEU A 55 10.78 5.94 -25.16
CA LEU A 55 9.79 6.78 -24.49
C LEU A 55 8.91 5.96 -23.52
N ASP A 56 8.52 4.74 -23.91
CA ASP A 56 7.76 3.85 -23.05
C ASP A 56 8.57 3.46 -21.79
N LEU A 57 9.83 3.06 -21.98
CA LEU A 57 10.73 2.75 -20.85
C LEU A 57 10.92 3.97 -19.93
N LEU A 58 11.08 5.16 -20.50
CA LEU A 58 11.23 6.40 -19.71
C LEU A 58 9.97 6.71 -18.92
N ASN A 59 8.80 6.58 -19.55
CA ASN A 59 7.51 6.77 -18.89
C ASN A 59 7.33 5.81 -17.70
N ASP A 60 7.62 4.54 -17.89
CA ASP A 60 7.51 3.52 -16.85
C ASP A 60 8.48 3.81 -15.68
N GLU A 61 9.70 4.25 -15.98
CA GLU A 61 10.69 4.57 -14.94
C GLU A 61 10.32 5.85 -14.16
N VAL A 62 9.71 6.85 -14.81
CA VAL A 62 9.22 8.06 -14.12
C VAL A 62 8.03 7.72 -13.22
N ILE A 63 7.07 6.93 -13.69
CA ILE A 63 5.94 6.45 -12.86
C ILE A 63 6.46 5.66 -11.65
N ARG A 64 7.44 4.80 -11.87
CA ARG A 64 8.09 4.04 -10.80
C ARG A 64 8.75 4.95 -9.77
N PHE A 65 9.47 5.98 -10.22
CA PHE A 65 10.14 6.92 -9.33
C PHE A 65 9.13 7.78 -8.55
N GLU A 66 8.03 8.23 -9.19
CA GLU A 66 6.91 8.90 -8.51
C GLU A 66 6.34 8.06 -7.36
N ASN A 67 6.05 6.79 -7.63
CA ASN A 67 5.54 5.87 -6.62
C ASN A 67 6.53 5.66 -5.47
N LEU A 68 7.82 5.49 -5.78
CA LEU A 68 8.87 5.33 -4.77
C LEU A 68 8.98 6.56 -3.87
N VAL A 69 8.99 7.75 -4.45
CA VAL A 69 9.03 9.02 -3.70
C VAL A 69 7.79 9.14 -2.83
N GLN A 70 6.61 8.84 -3.37
CA GLN A 70 5.36 8.89 -2.61
C GLN A 70 5.37 7.91 -1.43
N ASP A 71 5.75 6.65 -1.65
CA ASP A 71 5.85 5.63 -0.61
C ASP A 71 6.83 6.04 0.50
N LEU A 72 7.99 6.61 0.13
CA LEU A 72 9.00 7.08 1.09
C LEU A 72 8.47 8.24 1.95
N LEU A 73 7.73 9.16 1.31
CA LEU A 73 7.13 10.31 1.98
C LEU A 73 5.99 9.89 2.93
N ASP A 74 5.18 8.93 2.51
CA ASP A 74 4.09 8.40 3.33
C ASP A 74 4.66 7.65 4.54
N LEU A 75 5.73 6.90 4.36
CA LEU A 75 6.44 6.25 5.45
C LEU A 75 6.98 7.26 6.47
N SER A 76 7.61 8.33 5.99
CA SER A 76 8.18 9.37 6.84
C SER A 76 7.11 10.22 7.56
N ARG A 77 5.98 10.50 6.88
CA ARG A 77 4.81 11.16 7.49
C ARG A 77 4.07 10.26 8.47
N SER A 78 4.08 8.95 8.24
CA SER A 78 3.50 7.98 9.17
C SER A 78 4.15 8.08 10.54
N ASP A 79 5.47 8.27 10.62
CA ASP A 79 6.17 8.38 11.88
C ASP A 79 5.80 9.64 12.70
N SER A 80 5.19 10.68 12.09
CA SER A 80 5.21 12.03 12.68
C SER A 80 3.85 12.71 12.94
N GLY A 81 2.71 12.13 12.51
CA GLY A 81 1.41 12.80 12.63
C GLY A 81 0.41 12.12 13.55
N PRO A 82 -0.48 12.88 14.24
CA PRO A 82 -1.61 12.29 14.95
C PRO A 82 -2.50 11.52 13.97
N ILE A 83 -2.95 10.34 14.38
CA ILE A 83 -3.95 9.58 13.64
C ILE A 83 -5.28 10.30 13.77
N GLN A 84 -5.94 10.60 12.65
CA GLN A 84 -7.36 11.00 12.70
C GLN A 84 -8.15 9.76 13.11
N ASN A 85 -8.69 9.79 14.33
CA ASN A 85 -9.47 8.68 14.87
C ASN A 85 -10.95 8.89 14.61
N ASP A 86 -11.37 8.60 13.38
CA ASP A 86 -12.76 8.59 12.98
C ASP A 86 -13.35 7.17 13.05
N LEU A 87 -14.66 7.06 13.17
CA LEU A 87 -15.35 5.78 12.99
C LEU A 87 -15.40 5.45 11.49
N VAL A 88 -14.68 4.41 11.10
CA VAL A 88 -14.59 3.96 9.71
C VAL A 88 -15.36 2.66 9.53
N ASN A 89 -16.35 2.66 8.64
CA ASN A 89 -17.01 1.45 8.19
C ASN A 89 -16.10 0.73 7.18
N ILE A 90 -15.67 -0.48 7.55
CA ILE A 90 -14.69 -1.23 6.76
C ILE A 90 -15.29 -1.73 5.44
N GLU A 91 -16.52 -2.18 5.43
CA GLU A 91 -17.18 -2.61 4.21
C GLU A 91 -17.30 -1.46 3.20
N GLU A 92 -17.76 -0.29 3.64
CA GLU A 92 -17.88 0.89 2.79
C GLU A 92 -16.51 1.35 2.27
N LEU A 93 -15.46 1.27 3.11
CA LEU A 93 -14.11 1.60 2.72
C LEU A 93 -13.61 0.68 1.61
N VAL A 94 -13.76 -0.64 1.77
CA VAL A 94 -13.33 -1.62 0.76
C VAL A 94 -14.09 -1.41 -0.55
N ARG A 95 -15.41 -1.24 -0.50
CA ARG A 95 -16.23 -0.96 -1.70
C ARG A 95 -15.80 0.31 -2.42
N ALA A 96 -15.53 1.38 -1.68
CA ALA A 96 -15.06 2.65 -2.26
C ALA A 96 -13.68 2.51 -2.91
N THR A 97 -12.77 1.77 -2.29
CA THR A 97 -11.42 1.51 -2.84
C THR A 97 -11.52 0.69 -4.13
N LEU A 98 -12.32 -0.38 -4.15
CA LEU A 98 -12.54 -1.19 -5.36
C LEU A 98 -13.13 -0.36 -6.50
N ALA A 99 -14.12 0.48 -6.21
CA ALA A 99 -14.74 1.33 -7.23
C ALA A 99 -13.77 2.36 -7.81
N SER A 100 -12.84 2.89 -7.00
CA SER A 100 -11.85 3.88 -7.46
C SER A 100 -10.73 3.28 -8.30
N SER A 101 -10.42 2.00 -8.10
CA SER A 101 -9.39 1.27 -8.86
C SER A 101 -9.93 0.53 -10.08
N GLU A 102 -11.24 0.69 -10.40
CA GLU A 102 -11.93 -0.07 -11.45
C GLU A 102 -11.77 -1.59 -11.31
N ASN A 103 -11.49 -2.03 -10.09
CA ASN A 103 -11.24 -3.43 -9.79
C ASN A 103 -12.57 -4.18 -9.59
N THR A 104 -12.77 -5.28 -10.31
CA THR A 104 -13.99 -6.09 -10.29
C THR A 104 -13.92 -7.29 -9.37
N THR A 105 -12.89 -7.36 -8.51
CA THR A 105 -12.72 -8.47 -7.57
C THR A 105 -13.92 -8.61 -6.62
N SER A 106 -14.33 -9.84 -6.37
CA SER A 106 -15.44 -10.13 -5.46
C SER A 106 -15.11 -9.74 -4.02
N LEU A 107 -16.05 -9.03 -3.39
CA LEU A 107 -16.01 -8.73 -1.96
C LEU A 107 -17.02 -9.65 -1.23
N GLU A 108 -16.52 -10.43 -0.31
CA GLU A 108 -17.31 -11.25 0.60
C GLU A 108 -17.26 -10.65 2.01
N VAL A 109 -18.40 -10.29 2.56
CA VAL A 109 -18.51 -9.79 3.93
C VAL A 109 -19.23 -10.82 4.77
N SER A 110 -18.57 -11.32 5.82
CA SER A 110 -19.20 -12.27 6.74
C SER A 110 -20.32 -11.59 7.54
N PRO A 111 -21.45 -12.27 7.85
CA PRO A 111 -22.58 -11.68 8.55
C PRO A 111 -22.20 -11.03 9.90
N ASN A 112 -21.17 -11.54 10.57
CA ASN A 112 -20.67 -11.01 11.84
C ASN A 112 -19.76 -9.77 11.67
N ALA A 113 -19.46 -9.37 10.43
CA ALA A 113 -18.65 -8.22 10.08
C ALA A 113 -19.46 -7.12 9.34
N GLU A 114 -20.72 -7.37 9.01
CA GLU A 114 -21.58 -6.37 8.38
C GLU A 114 -21.68 -5.11 9.25
N GLY A 115 -21.46 -3.93 8.62
CA GLY A 115 -21.48 -2.65 9.32
C GLY A 115 -20.40 -2.49 10.40
N ALA A 116 -19.37 -3.33 10.42
CA ALA A 116 -18.32 -3.26 11.41
C ALA A 116 -17.53 -1.95 11.31
N LEU A 117 -17.34 -1.31 12.47
CA LEU A 117 -16.64 -0.04 12.60
C LEU A 117 -15.29 -0.28 13.28
N VAL A 118 -14.27 0.44 12.83
CA VAL A 118 -12.97 0.56 13.49
C VAL A 118 -12.69 2.04 13.76
N MET A 119 -11.92 2.33 14.81
CA MET A 119 -11.39 3.66 15.04
C MET A 119 -10.11 3.84 14.24
N GLY A 120 -10.05 4.83 13.33
CA GLY A 120 -8.85 5.01 12.53
C GLY A 120 -8.92 6.15 11.51
N ASP A 121 -7.82 6.32 10.81
CA ASP A 121 -7.68 7.27 9.70
C ASP A 121 -8.11 6.60 8.39
N LYS A 122 -9.25 7.05 7.85
CA LYS A 122 -9.84 6.51 6.63
C LYS A 122 -8.87 6.51 5.44
N ARG A 123 -8.03 7.55 5.31
CA ARG A 123 -7.07 7.67 4.19
C ARG A 123 -5.95 6.64 4.33
N ARG A 124 -5.42 6.45 5.53
CA ARG A 124 -4.37 5.46 5.79
C ARG A 124 -4.89 4.03 5.62
N LEU A 125 -6.12 3.76 6.05
CA LEU A 125 -6.75 2.46 5.82
C LEU A 125 -7.06 2.21 4.35
N ALA A 126 -7.46 3.23 3.58
CA ALA A 126 -7.58 3.11 2.12
C ALA A 126 -6.23 2.80 1.47
N GLN A 127 -5.15 3.45 1.90
CA GLN A 127 -3.80 3.19 1.40
C GLN A 127 -3.32 1.76 1.71
N VAL A 128 -3.71 1.18 2.85
CA VAL A 128 -3.47 -0.24 3.14
C VAL A 128 -4.09 -1.12 2.06
N LEU A 129 -5.36 -0.88 1.73
CA LEU A 129 -6.08 -1.64 0.70
C LEU A 129 -5.45 -1.47 -0.68
N ASP A 130 -5.14 -0.23 -1.08
CA ASP A 130 -4.49 0.07 -2.35
C ASP A 130 -3.14 -0.62 -2.49
N ASN A 131 -2.35 -0.69 -1.42
CA ASN A 131 -1.08 -1.39 -1.43
C ASN A 131 -1.24 -2.90 -1.57
N LEU A 132 -2.24 -3.49 -0.90
CA LEU A 132 -2.53 -4.92 -1.03
C LEU A 132 -3.06 -5.26 -2.42
N LEU A 133 -3.97 -4.47 -2.98
CA LEU A 133 -4.49 -4.66 -4.33
C LEU A 133 -3.39 -4.55 -5.38
N ARG A 134 -2.58 -3.49 -5.33
CA ARG A 134 -1.41 -3.34 -6.22
C ARG A 134 -0.41 -4.48 -6.08
N ASN A 135 -0.21 -4.99 -4.86
CA ASN A 135 0.65 -6.15 -4.65
C ASN A 135 0.09 -7.40 -5.33
N ALA A 136 -1.21 -7.65 -5.21
CA ALA A 136 -1.89 -8.76 -5.87
C ALA A 136 -1.82 -8.67 -7.40
N GLU A 137 -2.08 -7.47 -7.97
CA GLU A 137 -1.96 -7.23 -9.43
C GLU A 137 -0.54 -7.49 -9.93
N LYS A 138 0.45 -7.04 -9.18
CA LYS A 138 1.85 -7.02 -9.60
C LYS A 138 2.53 -8.37 -9.47
N TYR A 139 2.22 -9.10 -8.42
CA TYR A 139 2.92 -10.33 -8.04
C TYR A 139 2.02 -11.57 -7.99
N GLY A 140 0.70 -11.35 -7.97
CA GLY A 140 -0.30 -12.36 -7.72
C GLY A 140 -1.23 -12.66 -8.90
N ASP A 141 -0.92 -12.18 -10.11
CA ASP A 141 -1.79 -12.31 -11.29
C ASP A 141 -3.21 -11.72 -11.08
N GLY A 142 -3.29 -10.70 -10.24
CA GLY A 142 -4.50 -10.00 -9.83
C GLY A 142 -5.11 -10.50 -8.52
N PRO A 143 -5.88 -9.65 -7.84
CA PRO A 143 -6.64 -10.07 -6.67
C PRO A 143 -7.77 -11.01 -7.08
N SER A 144 -7.87 -12.16 -6.42
CA SER A 144 -8.90 -13.18 -6.71
C SER A 144 -10.13 -13.04 -5.82
N ARG A 145 -9.95 -12.60 -4.57
CA ARG A 145 -11.01 -12.44 -3.58
C ARG A 145 -10.60 -11.45 -2.50
N ILE A 146 -11.58 -10.69 -2.01
CA ILE A 146 -11.43 -9.89 -0.80
C ILE A 146 -12.46 -10.36 0.21
N THR A 147 -12.03 -10.62 1.44
CA THR A 147 -12.95 -11.00 2.51
C THR A 147 -12.85 -10.03 3.69
N VAL A 148 -14.00 -9.68 4.25
CA VAL A 148 -14.10 -8.94 5.53
C VAL A 148 -14.81 -9.85 6.51
N SER A 149 -14.12 -10.18 7.58
CA SER A 149 -14.65 -11.08 8.61
C SER A 149 -14.39 -10.55 10.01
N SER A 150 -15.08 -11.11 10.98
CA SER A 150 -14.94 -10.75 12.39
C SER A 150 -14.31 -11.91 13.17
N ALA A 151 -13.19 -11.63 13.83
CA ALA A 151 -12.47 -12.56 14.70
C ALA A 151 -12.44 -11.99 16.13
N GLY A 152 -13.41 -12.39 16.95
CA GLY A 152 -13.55 -11.90 18.32
C GLY A 152 -13.77 -10.38 18.37
N THR A 153 -12.84 -9.68 19.00
CA THR A 153 -12.83 -8.21 19.12
C THR A 153 -12.23 -7.49 17.91
N ASN A 154 -11.82 -8.23 16.89
CA ASN A 154 -11.13 -7.68 15.72
C ASN A 154 -11.96 -7.86 14.45
N ILE A 155 -11.65 -7.03 13.47
CA ILE A 155 -12.02 -7.20 12.06
C ILE A 155 -10.79 -7.67 11.33
N GLU A 156 -10.96 -8.65 10.45
CA GLU A 156 -9.96 -9.10 9.51
C GLU A 156 -10.38 -8.72 8.09
N ILE A 157 -9.47 -8.07 7.38
CA ILE A 157 -9.56 -7.78 5.95
C ILE A 157 -8.51 -8.65 5.28
N ALA A 158 -8.92 -9.52 4.37
CA ALA A 158 -7.99 -10.34 3.63
C ALA A 158 -8.12 -10.10 2.13
N VAL A 159 -6.97 -9.97 1.45
CA VAL A 159 -6.85 -9.90 0.00
C VAL A 159 -6.12 -11.15 -0.47
N GLU A 160 -6.77 -11.93 -1.32
CA GLU A 160 -6.23 -13.15 -1.91
C GLU A 160 -5.82 -12.89 -3.35
N ASP A 161 -4.75 -13.53 -3.77
CA ASP A 161 -4.26 -13.53 -5.16
C ASP A 161 -4.16 -14.95 -5.74
N SER A 162 -3.86 -15.05 -7.04
CA SER A 162 -3.69 -16.32 -7.75
C SER A 162 -2.22 -16.58 -8.14
N GLY A 163 -1.29 -15.87 -7.54
CA GLY A 163 0.13 -15.95 -7.86
C GLY A 163 0.83 -17.19 -7.28
N PRO A 164 2.17 -17.18 -7.26
CA PRO A 164 2.96 -18.30 -6.74
C PRO A 164 2.93 -18.42 -5.21
N GLY A 165 2.28 -17.49 -4.50
CA GLY A 165 2.28 -17.42 -3.04
C GLY A 165 3.59 -16.91 -2.46
N VAL A 166 3.69 -16.95 -1.12
CA VAL A 166 4.86 -16.51 -0.36
C VAL A 166 5.40 -17.68 0.47
N ALA A 167 6.69 -17.98 0.28
CA ALA A 167 7.36 -19.04 1.03
C ALA A 167 7.32 -18.76 2.55
N PRO A 168 7.12 -19.78 3.40
CA PRO A 168 7.04 -19.59 4.86
C PRO A 168 8.22 -18.78 5.44
N SER A 169 9.43 -19.00 4.92
CA SER A 169 10.64 -18.30 5.35
C SER A 169 10.70 -16.82 4.95
N GLU A 170 9.83 -16.36 4.04
CA GLU A 170 9.79 -14.97 3.56
C GLU A 170 8.63 -14.19 4.14
N ARG A 171 7.65 -14.85 4.81
CA ARG A 171 6.39 -14.23 5.23
C ARG A 171 6.54 -13.06 6.20
N GLU A 172 7.52 -13.08 7.05
CA GLU A 172 7.83 -11.95 7.95
C GLU A 172 8.68 -10.90 7.24
N LEU A 173 9.66 -11.36 6.44
CA LEU A 173 10.63 -10.49 5.78
C LEU A 173 10.02 -9.56 4.73
N ILE A 174 8.94 -9.99 4.05
CA ILE A 174 8.32 -9.16 2.99
C ILE A 174 7.64 -7.89 3.52
N PHE A 175 7.42 -7.77 4.84
CA PHE A 175 6.93 -6.56 5.49
C PHE A 175 8.07 -5.62 5.93
N GLU A 176 9.33 -6.04 5.83
CA GLU A 176 10.47 -5.17 6.07
C GLU A 176 10.68 -4.19 4.92
N ARG A 177 11.15 -2.98 5.26
CA ARG A 177 11.42 -1.92 4.28
C ARG A 177 12.47 -2.36 3.27
N PHE A 178 12.26 -2.06 1.99
CA PHE A 178 13.14 -2.41 0.88
C PHE A 178 13.34 -3.92 0.64
N THR A 179 12.57 -4.75 1.30
CA THR A 179 12.62 -6.21 1.11
C THR A 179 11.74 -6.64 -0.05
N ARG A 180 12.26 -7.57 -0.85
CA ARG A 180 11.56 -8.15 -2.01
C ARG A 180 11.62 -9.67 -1.91
N GLY A 181 10.46 -10.34 -1.92
CA GLY A 181 10.37 -11.79 -1.95
C GLY A 181 10.90 -12.40 -3.26
N ALA A 182 11.07 -13.73 -3.29
CA ALA A 182 11.60 -14.45 -4.43
C ALA A 182 10.74 -14.27 -5.70
N ALA A 183 9.41 -14.20 -5.56
CA ALA A 183 8.48 -13.96 -6.68
C ALA A 183 8.75 -12.60 -7.33
N ALA A 184 8.98 -11.56 -6.53
CA ALA A 184 9.29 -10.21 -7.02
C ALA A 184 10.67 -10.14 -7.70
N ARG A 185 11.65 -10.91 -7.22
CA ARG A 185 12.99 -10.98 -7.83
C ARG A 185 12.98 -11.67 -9.20
N LYS A 186 12.12 -12.66 -9.40
CA LYS A 186 12.01 -13.41 -10.67
C LYS A 186 11.36 -12.59 -11.80
N ARG A 187 10.45 -11.67 -11.49
CA ARG A 187 9.72 -10.86 -12.50
C ARG A 187 10.50 -9.65 -13.03
N GLY A 188 11.72 -9.40 -12.56
CA GLY A 188 12.62 -8.39 -13.09
C GLY A 188 12.88 -7.20 -12.19
N ALA A 189 13.91 -6.40 -12.52
CA ALA A 189 14.40 -5.30 -11.71
C ALA A 189 13.45 -4.07 -11.65
N GLY A 190 12.35 -4.08 -12.43
CA GLY A 190 11.52 -2.91 -12.70
C GLY A 190 10.46 -2.55 -11.64
N ASP A 191 10.04 -3.48 -10.82
CA ASP A 191 8.74 -3.36 -10.16
C ASP A 191 8.77 -3.18 -8.63
N GLY A 192 8.81 -1.92 -8.18
CA GLY A 192 8.53 -1.49 -6.80
C GLY A 192 9.72 -1.48 -5.85
N ALA A 193 9.71 -0.48 -4.96
CA ALA A 193 10.77 -0.21 -3.99
C ALA A 193 10.79 -1.17 -2.78
N GLY A 194 9.80 -2.06 -2.64
CA GLY A 194 9.66 -2.90 -1.45
C GLY A 194 9.18 -2.11 -0.22
N LEU A 195 8.41 -1.05 -0.42
CA LEU A 195 7.87 -0.21 0.64
C LEU A 195 6.37 -0.43 0.90
N GLY A 196 5.60 -0.88 -0.09
CA GLY A 196 4.14 -1.01 0.03
C GLY A 196 3.67 -1.91 1.18
N LEU A 197 4.27 -3.11 1.35
CA LEU A 197 3.92 -4.01 2.46
C LEU A 197 4.44 -3.49 3.81
N ALA A 198 5.56 -2.79 3.84
CA ALA A 198 6.04 -2.12 5.05
C ALA A 198 5.07 -1.02 5.52
N LEU A 199 4.46 -0.27 4.57
CA LEU A 199 3.40 0.69 4.86
C LEU A 199 2.12 0.00 5.37
N VAL A 200 1.77 -1.15 4.83
CA VAL A 200 0.62 -1.95 5.33
C VAL A 200 0.84 -2.33 6.79
N ASP A 201 2.00 -2.87 7.14
CA ASP A 201 2.32 -3.26 8.51
C ASP A 201 2.35 -2.05 9.46
N GLU A 202 3.01 -0.96 9.06
CA GLU A 202 3.08 0.29 9.83
C GLU A 202 1.69 0.85 10.12
N HIS A 203 0.83 0.95 9.08
CA HIS A 203 -0.52 1.46 9.26
C HIS A 203 -1.39 0.52 10.10
N ALA A 204 -1.29 -0.80 9.92
CA ALA A 204 -1.99 -1.76 10.75
C ALA A 204 -1.60 -1.59 12.23
N ARG A 205 -0.30 -1.55 12.54
CA ARG A 205 0.20 -1.37 13.92
C ARG A 205 -0.25 -0.07 14.54
N ARG A 206 -0.24 1.03 13.79
CA ARG A 206 -0.70 2.35 14.29
C ARG A 206 -2.19 2.38 14.62
N HIS A 207 -2.97 1.52 14.00
CA HIS A 207 -4.39 1.31 14.31
C HIS A 207 -4.62 0.21 15.39
N GLY A 208 -3.55 -0.23 16.08
CA GLY A 208 -3.61 -1.27 17.10
C GLY A 208 -3.83 -2.68 16.55
N GLY A 209 -3.59 -2.86 15.25
CA GLY A 209 -3.76 -4.11 14.53
C GLY A 209 -2.43 -4.76 14.12
N THR A 210 -2.53 -5.70 13.19
CA THR A 210 -1.38 -6.43 12.63
C THR A 210 -1.60 -6.72 11.15
N ALA A 211 -0.50 -6.93 10.42
CA ALA A 211 -0.52 -7.45 9.06
C ALA A 211 0.23 -8.78 9.00
N ARG A 212 -0.26 -9.73 8.20
CA ARG A 212 0.39 -11.02 7.98
C ARG A 212 0.07 -11.55 6.58
N VAL A 213 0.85 -12.52 6.12
CA VAL A 213 0.57 -13.29 4.91
C VAL A 213 0.54 -14.78 5.23
N GLU A 214 -0.37 -15.48 4.59
CA GLU A 214 -0.56 -16.92 4.75
C GLU A 214 -0.85 -17.57 3.39
N GLY A 215 -0.85 -18.89 3.32
CA GLY A 215 -1.39 -19.63 2.17
C GLY A 215 -2.90 -19.54 2.15
N LYS A 216 -3.49 -19.72 0.98
CA LYS A 216 -4.95 -19.77 0.84
C LYS A 216 -5.54 -20.96 1.62
N PRO A 217 -6.71 -20.78 2.25
CA PRO A 217 -7.30 -21.82 3.11
C PRO A 217 -7.73 -23.08 2.34
N ASP A 218 -8.03 -22.93 1.04
CA ASP A 218 -8.42 -24.02 0.14
C ASP A 218 -7.21 -24.84 -0.39
N GLY A 219 -5.99 -24.42 -0.08
CA GLY A 219 -4.76 -25.05 -0.55
C GLY A 219 -4.41 -24.74 -2.01
N GLU A 220 -5.15 -23.84 -2.66
CA GLU A 220 -4.82 -23.35 -4.00
C GLU A 220 -3.53 -22.52 -4.00
N SER A 221 -2.95 -22.36 -5.20
CA SER A 221 -1.82 -21.44 -5.38
C SER A 221 -2.25 -20.01 -5.13
N GLY A 222 -1.37 -19.21 -4.52
CA GLY A 222 -1.59 -17.81 -4.21
C GLY A 222 -1.15 -17.43 -2.81
N ALA A 223 -1.27 -16.16 -2.52
CA ALA A 223 -1.08 -15.62 -1.18
C ALA A 223 -2.40 -15.04 -0.65
N ARG A 224 -2.53 -15.03 0.66
CA ARG A 224 -3.60 -14.38 1.39
C ARG A 224 -2.98 -13.38 2.37
N PHE A 225 -3.09 -12.09 2.06
CA PHE A 225 -2.65 -11.00 2.91
C PHE A 225 -3.79 -10.60 3.85
N VAL A 226 -3.53 -10.61 5.13
CA VAL A 226 -4.53 -10.36 6.17
C VAL A 226 -4.12 -9.19 7.02
N VAL A 227 -5.00 -8.21 7.13
CA VAL A 227 -4.88 -7.09 8.07
C VAL A 227 -5.95 -7.24 9.14
N THR A 228 -5.52 -7.24 10.38
CA THR A 228 -6.39 -7.35 11.56
C THR A 228 -6.45 -5.99 12.25
N LEU A 229 -7.66 -5.49 12.55
CA LEU A 229 -7.88 -4.19 13.19
C LEU A 229 -8.86 -4.37 14.38
N PRO A 230 -8.65 -3.66 15.51
CA PRO A 230 -9.59 -3.69 16.63
C PRO A 230 -10.95 -3.09 16.22
N LYS A 231 -12.05 -3.74 16.56
CA LYS A 231 -13.39 -3.15 16.42
C LYS A 231 -13.52 -1.91 17.30
N ALA A 232 -14.18 -0.89 16.79
CA ALA A 232 -14.66 0.16 17.66
C ALA A 232 -15.64 -0.44 18.68
N GLY A 233 -15.33 -0.30 19.97
CA GLY A 233 -16.22 -0.77 21.03
C GLY A 233 -17.61 -0.13 20.87
N ARG A 234 -18.68 -0.92 20.96
CA ARG A 234 -20.02 -0.34 21.14
C ARG A 234 -20.00 0.43 22.46
N ARG A 235 -20.09 1.77 22.39
CA ARG A 235 -20.42 2.57 23.57
C ARG A 235 -21.87 2.37 23.94
#